data_e90cf976cd0f717218ae4353227420a4
#
_entry.id   e90cf976cd0f717218ae4353227420a4
#
_cell.length_a   1.000
_cell.length_b   1.000
_cell.length_c   1.000
_cell.angle_alpha   90.00
_cell.angle_beta   90.00
_cell.angle_gamma   90.00
#
_symmetry.space_group_name_H-M   'P 1'
#
loop_
_entity.id
_entity.type
_entity.pdbx_description
1 polymer ?
#
loop_
_entity_poly.entity_id
_entity_poly.type
_entity_poly.pdbx_seq_one_letter_code
_entity_poly.pdbx_strand_id
1 'polypeptide(L)' 'MDPQETLKRIRYLVKVHKHVDGLLQRDADTLVELIDALDLWISKGGILPKEWSQAYVRALAEKEV' A
#
# COMPACT_ATOMS: atom_id res chain seq x y z
N MET A 1 -13.12 -5.65 1.10
CA MET A 1 -11.62 -5.61 1.10
C MET A 1 -11.14 -5.09 2.44
N ASP A 2 -10.00 -5.59 2.91
CA ASP A 2 -9.31 -5.02 4.06
C ASP A 2 -8.11 -4.19 3.57
N PRO A 3 -8.20 -2.86 3.57
CA PRO A 3 -7.13 -2.02 3.04
C PRO A 3 -5.82 -2.15 3.83
N GLN A 4 -5.89 -2.42 5.12
CA GLN A 4 -4.70 -2.59 5.94
C GLN A 4 -3.96 -3.87 5.56
N GLU A 5 -4.67 -4.96 5.38
CA GLU A 5 -4.09 -6.23 4.97
C GLU A 5 -3.53 -6.15 3.55
N THR A 6 -4.23 -5.46 2.67
CA THR A 6 -3.77 -5.25 1.29
C THR A 6 -2.46 -4.47 1.28
N LEU A 7 -2.37 -3.39 2.03
CA LEU A 7 -1.14 -2.59 2.12
C LEU A 7 0.01 -3.41 2.71
N LYS A 8 -0.27 -4.22 3.71
CA LYS A 8 0.74 -5.08 4.34
C LYS A 8 1.35 -6.06 3.32
N ARG A 9 0.51 -6.65 2.48
CA ARG A 9 0.98 -7.56 1.43
C ARG A 9 1.79 -6.81 0.38
N ILE A 10 1.36 -5.61 -0.01
CA ILE A 10 2.11 -4.77 -0.95
C ILE A 10 3.50 -4.48 -0.39
N ARG A 11 3.58 -4.05 0.85
CA ARG A 11 4.86 -3.73 1.49
C ARG A 11 5.77 -4.93 1.60
N TYR A 12 5.21 -6.11 1.85
CA TYR A 12 5.99 -7.34 1.88
C TYR A 12 6.64 -7.61 0.52
N LEU A 13 5.88 -7.49 -0.57
CA LEU A 13 6.41 -7.72 -1.92
C LEU A 13 7.46 -6.69 -2.30
N VAL A 14 7.26 -5.44 -1.92
CA VAL A 14 8.25 -4.38 -2.13
C VAL A 14 9.54 -4.70 -1.39
N LYS A 15 9.43 -5.14 -0.15
CA LYS A 15 10.58 -5.49 0.68
C LYS A 15 11.37 -6.65 0.08
N VAL A 16 10.66 -7.69 -0.37
CA VAL A 16 11.29 -8.85 -1.01
C VAL A 16 12.07 -8.42 -2.23
N HIS A 17 11.48 -7.57 -3.09
CA HIS A 17 12.15 -7.09 -4.28
C HIS A 17 13.41 -6.29 -3.95
N LYS A 18 13.40 -5.50 -2.87
CA LYS A 18 14.57 -4.71 -2.49
C LYS A 18 15.74 -5.55 -1.98
N HIS A 19 15.46 -6.73 -1.45
CA HIS A 19 16.47 -7.60 -0.84
C HIS A 19 16.88 -8.77 -1.72
N VAL A 20 16.14 -9.04 -2.78
CA VAL A 20 16.39 -10.13 -3.72
C VAL A 20 16.37 -9.54 -5.13
N ASP A 21 17.29 -9.94 -5.98
CA ASP A 21 17.35 -9.45 -7.36
C ASP A 21 16.10 -9.86 -8.14
N GLY A 22 15.18 -8.92 -8.31
CA GLY A 22 13.99 -9.09 -9.12
C GLY A 22 12.86 -9.81 -8.43
N LEU A 23 11.65 -9.53 -8.88
CA LEU A 23 10.45 -10.25 -8.48
C LEU A 23 10.21 -11.41 -9.43
N LEU A 24 9.71 -12.51 -8.90
CA LEU A 24 9.16 -13.57 -9.74
C LEU A 24 7.95 -13.01 -10.48
N GLN A 25 7.69 -13.54 -11.68
CA GLN A 25 6.55 -13.08 -12.49
C GLN A 25 5.23 -13.15 -11.72
N ARG A 26 5.02 -14.23 -10.99
CA ARG A 26 3.82 -14.41 -10.18
C ARG A 26 3.68 -13.36 -9.08
N ASP A 27 4.80 -12.95 -8.47
CA ASP A 27 4.79 -11.93 -7.42
C ASP A 27 4.55 -10.54 -8.01
N ALA A 28 5.08 -10.27 -9.20
CA ALA A 28 4.81 -9.04 -9.92
C ALA A 28 3.32 -8.94 -10.29
N ASP A 29 2.74 -10.02 -10.78
CA ASP A 29 1.31 -10.06 -11.11
C ASP A 29 0.45 -9.83 -9.86
N THR A 30 0.83 -10.45 -8.75
CA THR A 30 0.13 -10.27 -7.47
C THR A 30 0.21 -8.83 -7.01
N LEU A 31 1.38 -8.20 -7.12
CA LEU A 31 1.56 -6.81 -6.73
C LEU A 31 0.67 -5.88 -7.55
N VAL A 32 0.61 -6.09 -8.86
CA VAL A 32 -0.25 -5.31 -9.75
C VAL A 32 -1.72 -5.46 -9.34
N GLU A 33 -2.18 -6.67 -9.05
CA GLU A 33 -3.54 -6.91 -8.61
C GLU A 33 -3.86 -6.23 -7.28
N LEU A 34 -2.93 -6.27 -6.33
CA LEU A 34 -3.11 -5.63 -5.03
C LEU A 34 -3.19 -4.11 -5.17
N ILE A 35 -2.33 -3.53 -5.98
CA ILE A 35 -2.32 -2.08 -6.23
C ILE A 35 -3.62 -1.66 -6.90
N ASP A 36 -4.05 -2.39 -7.93
CA ASP A 36 -5.28 -2.10 -8.64
C ASP A 36 -6.49 -2.17 -7.70
N ALA A 37 -6.55 -3.20 -6.87
CA ALA A 37 -7.64 -3.36 -5.91
C ALA A 37 -7.67 -2.21 -4.89
N LEU A 38 -6.51 -1.81 -4.40
CA LEU A 38 -6.43 -0.72 -3.42
C LEU A 38 -6.80 0.62 -4.07
N ASP A 39 -6.33 0.85 -5.29
CA ASP A 39 -6.68 2.07 -6.04
C ASP A 39 -8.18 2.18 -6.25
N LEU A 40 -8.83 1.09 -6.67
CA LEU A 40 -10.28 1.07 -6.84
C LEU A 40 -11.01 1.32 -5.52
N TRP A 41 -10.54 0.71 -4.44
CA TRP A 41 -11.12 0.88 -3.11
C TRP A 41 -11.09 2.34 -2.68
N ILE A 42 -9.95 2.98 -2.80
CA ILE A 42 -9.77 4.37 -2.39
C ILE A 42 -10.55 5.30 -3.31
N SER A 43 -10.54 5.04 -4.62
CA SER A 43 -11.24 5.86 -5.60
C SER A 43 -12.76 5.87 -5.41
N LYS A 44 -13.30 4.82 -4.81
CA LYS A 44 -14.73 4.73 -4.48
C LYS A 44 -15.07 5.34 -3.14
N GLY A 45 -14.12 5.95 -2.46
CA GLY A 45 -14.31 6.53 -1.15
C GLY A 45 -14.08 5.56 0.00
N GLY A 46 -13.41 4.45 -0.25
CA GLY A 46 -13.07 3.49 0.78
C GLY A 46 -12.09 4.08 1.79
N ILE A 47 -12.08 3.53 2.99
CA ILE A 47 -11.22 3.99 4.08
C ILE A 47 -9.76 3.70 3.72
N LEU A 48 -8.89 4.71 3.91
CA LEU A 48 -7.45 4.54 3.71
C LEU A 48 -6.87 3.51 4.69
N PRO A 49 -5.81 2.78 4.31
CA PRO A 49 -5.07 1.99 5.27
C PRO A 49 -4.68 2.85 6.47
N LYS A 50 -4.79 2.28 7.65
CA LYS A 50 -4.54 2.99 8.90
C LYS A 50 -3.16 3.68 8.91
N GLU A 51 -2.15 2.99 8.41
CA GLU A 51 -0.79 3.53 8.38
C GLU A 51 -0.68 4.77 7.50
N TRP A 52 -1.44 4.80 6.40
CA TRP A 52 -1.44 5.94 5.50
C TRP A 52 -2.20 7.12 6.10
N SER A 53 -3.34 6.88 6.73
CA SER A 53 -4.11 7.96 7.34
C SER A 53 -3.36 8.58 8.52
N GLN A 54 -2.68 7.77 9.32
CA GLN A 54 -1.87 8.26 10.43
C GLN A 54 -0.68 9.10 9.94
N ALA A 55 -0.02 8.64 8.88
CA ALA A 55 1.09 9.39 8.29
C ALA A 55 0.63 10.73 7.72
N TYR A 56 -0.54 10.75 7.09
CA TYR A 56 -1.12 11.97 6.54
C TYR A 56 -1.44 12.99 7.63
N VAL A 57 -2.07 12.55 8.70
CA VAL A 57 -2.41 13.42 9.84
C VAL A 57 -1.14 13.99 10.49
N ARG A 58 -0.12 13.15 10.64
CA ARG A 58 1.16 13.59 11.21
C ARG A 58 1.82 14.65 10.32
N ALA A 59 1.82 14.43 9.02
CA ALA A 59 2.39 15.37 8.06
C ALA A 59 1.68 16.72 8.10
N LEU A 60 0.35 16.71 8.22
CA LEU A 60 -0.44 17.95 8.35
C LEU A 60 -0.07 18.69 9.64
N ALA A 61 0.06 17.99 10.75
CA ALA A 61 0.42 18.58 12.03
C ALA A 61 1.81 19.25 11.96
N GLU A 62 2.75 18.63 11.28
CA GLU A 62 4.09 19.19 11.11
C GLU A 62 4.10 20.45 10.26
N LYS A 63 3.18 20.56 9.30
CA LYS A 63 3.10 21.73 8.42
C LYS A 63 2.48 22.95 9.09
N GLU A 64 1.72 22.76 10.13
CA GLU A 64 1.03 23.83 10.84
C GLU A 64 1.88 24.51 11.91
N VAL A 65 3.09 24.07 12.10
CA VAL A 65 3.98 24.62 13.12
C VAL A 65 4.77 25.82 12.61
#